data_d424483e032fe04555b3bb195f1510d8
#
_entry.id   d424483e032fe04555b3bb195f1510d8
#
_cell.length_a   1.000
_cell.length_b   1.000
_cell.length_c   1.000
_cell.angle_alpha   90.00
_cell.angle_beta   90.00
_cell.angle_gamma   90.00
#
_symmetry.space_group_name_H-M   'P 1'
#
loop_
_entity.id
_entity.type
_entity.pdbx_description
1 polymer ?
#
loop_
_entity_poly.entity_id
_entity_poly.type
_entity_poly.pdbx_seq_one_letter_code
_entity_poly.pdbx_strand_id
1 'polypeptide(L)'
;MTKSIKGTRTEKHLLMTFAGESQARMRYTYFSSVAKKEGYEQIAAIFMETAEQEREHAKRMFKWLEGGMVEITATYPAGVIGNTMENLRAAAAGEHEEWADDYPKFADIADEEGFPAIAAMYRNISLAEKAHEERYLKLLENVENHTVFRKDGKVFWQCRN
;
A
#
# COMPACT_ATOMS: atom_id res chain seq x y z
N MET A 1 -11.88 31.21 -5.67
CA MET A 1 -10.47 30.74 -5.79
C MET A 1 -10.37 29.47 -4.94
N THR A 2 -9.81 28.41 -5.49
CA THR A 2 -9.50 27.21 -4.71
C THR A 2 -8.36 27.54 -3.73
N LYS A 3 -8.50 27.10 -2.49
CA LYS A 3 -7.49 27.30 -1.46
C LYS A 3 -6.21 26.53 -1.83
N SER A 4 -5.04 27.18 -1.74
CA SER A 4 -3.74 26.52 -1.98
C SER A 4 -3.37 25.63 -0.80
N ILE A 5 -2.72 24.48 -1.07
CA ILE A 5 -2.16 23.59 -0.05
C ILE A 5 -0.74 24.01 0.36
N LYS A 6 -0.10 24.93 -0.34
CA LYS A 6 1.30 25.31 -0.10
C LYS A 6 1.55 25.76 1.34
N GLY A 7 2.57 25.16 1.95
CA GLY A 7 2.99 25.43 3.32
C GLY A 7 2.12 24.81 4.40
N THR A 8 1.10 24.03 4.05
CA THR A 8 0.20 23.37 5.00
C THR A 8 0.75 22.01 5.49
N ARG A 9 0.19 21.48 6.56
CA ARG A 9 0.44 20.09 7.00
C ARG A 9 -0.04 19.10 5.92
N THR A 10 -1.17 19.40 5.28
CA THR A 10 -1.75 18.59 4.21
C THR A 10 -0.78 18.43 3.04
N GLU A 11 -0.08 19.48 2.61
CA GLU A 11 0.94 19.37 1.56
C GLU A 11 2.05 18.39 1.96
N LYS A 12 2.55 18.49 3.20
CA LYS A 12 3.59 17.58 3.70
C LYS A 12 3.10 16.14 3.76
N HIS A 13 1.89 15.89 4.26
CA HIS A 13 1.30 14.55 4.31
C HIS A 13 1.11 13.96 2.91
N LEU A 14 0.65 14.75 1.94
CA LEU A 14 0.53 14.30 0.55
C LEU A 14 1.88 13.86 -0.02
N LEU A 15 2.95 14.61 0.26
CA LEU A 15 4.29 14.26 -0.20
C LEU A 15 4.86 13.06 0.55
N MET A 16 4.63 12.95 1.86
CA MET A 16 4.99 11.79 2.67
C MET A 16 4.30 10.53 2.15
N THR A 17 2.99 10.61 1.90
CA THR A 17 2.22 9.48 1.36
C THR A 17 2.70 9.13 -0.05
N PHE A 18 2.93 10.10 -0.94
CA PHE A 18 3.50 9.84 -2.26
C PHE A 18 4.82 9.07 -2.19
N ALA A 19 5.70 9.43 -1.24
CA ALA A 19 6.96 8.73 -1.02
C ALA A 19 6.72 7.31 -0.43
N GLY A 20 5.76 7.17 0.49
CA GLY A 20 5.33 5.90 1.08
C GLY A 20 4.84 4.92 0.03
N GLU A 21 3.86 5.32 -0.77
CA GLU A 21 3.31 4.53 -1.88
C GLU A 21 4.38 4.14 -2.92
N SER A 22 5.27 5.10 -3.23
CA SER A 22 6.35 4.85 -4.20
C SER A 22 7.33 3.79 -3.71
N GLN A 23 7.72 3.82 -2.42
CA GLN A 23 8.60 2.79 -1.87
C GLN A 23 7.87 1.45 -1.67
N ALA A 24 6.56 1.46 -1.29
CA ALA A 24 5.74 0.25 -1.18
C ALA A 24 5.64 -0.46 -2.54
N ARG A 25 5.36 0.28 -3.61
CA ARG A 25 5.40 -0.23 -4.99
C ARG A 25 6.70 -0.95 -5.29
N MET A 26 7.83 -0.36 -4.97
CA MET A 26 9.13 -0.98 -5.24
C MET A 26 9.36 -2.23 -4.37
N ARG A 27 9.02 -2.18 -3.09
CA ARG A 27 9.12 -3.34 -2.19
C ARG A 27 8.28 -4.52 -2.71
N TYR A 28 7.03 -4.27 -3.10
CA TYR A 28 6.14 -5.33 -3.59
C TYR A 28 6.63 -5.93 -4.92
N THR A 29 7.26 -5.14 -5.78
CA THR A 29 7.95 -5.66 -6.98
C THR A 29 9.08 -6.63 -6.60
N TYR A 30 9.87 -6.32 -5.56
CA TYR A 30 10.93 -7.22 -5.08
C TYR A 30 10.34 -8.46 -4.43
N PHE A 31 9.29 -8.33 -3.62
CA PHE A 31 8.59 -9.44 -2.96
C PHE A 31 7.94 -10.38 -3.97
N SER A 32 7.38 -9.85 -5.05
CA SER A 32 6.88 -10.63 -6.18
C SER A 32 7.99 -11.50 -6.79
N SER A 33 9.17 -10.95 -7.01
CA SER A 33 10.30 -11.69 -7.56
C SER A 33 10.73 -12.86 -6.65
N VAL A 34 10.70 -12.67 -5.33
CA VAL A 34 11.00 -13.74 -4.36
C VAL A 34 9.92 -14.82 -4.42
N ALA A 35 8.65 -14.44 -4.32
CA ALA A 35 7.54 -15.38 -4.35
C ALA A 35 7.55 -16.24 -5.62
N LYS A 36 7.86 -15.63 -6.76
CA LYS A 36 8.01 -16.35 -8.02
C LYS A 36 9.15 -17.38 -8.00
N LYS A 37 10.32 -17.01 -7.45
CA LYS A 37 11.48 -17.93 -7.31
C LYS A 37 11.18 -19.09 -6.37
N GLU A 38 10.34 -18.86 -5.35
CA GLU A 38 9.90 -19.88 -4.40
C GLU A 38 8.72 -20.73 -4.94
N GLY A 39 8.22 -20.44 -6.15
CA GLY A 39 7.15 -21.21 -6.81
C GLY A 39 5.73 -20.75 -6.47
N TYR A 40 5.56 -19.64 -5.77
CA TYR A 40 4.26 -19.07 -5.40
C TYR A 40 3.75 -18.09 -6.47
N GLU A 41 3.45 -18.58 -7.66
CA GLU A 41 3.04 -17.75 -8.81
C GLU A 41 1.82 -16.86 -8.52
N GLN A 42 0.83 -17.36 -7.77
CA GLN A 42 -0.33 -16.55 -7.38
C GLN A 42 0.07 -15.40 -6.46
N ILE A 43 0.90 -15.66 -5.47
CA ILE A 43 1.37 -14.65 -4.51
C ILE A 43 2.21 -13.60 -5.23
N ALA A 44 3.10 -14.06 -6.14
CA ALA A 44 3.89 -13.16 -6.97
C ALA A 44 3.02 -12.22 -7.80
N ALA A 45 1.97 -12.77 -8.43
CA ALA A 45 1.04 -11.97 -9.22
C ALA A 45 0.24 -10.97 -8.36
N ILE A 46 -0.14 -11.34 -7.14
CA ILE A 46 -0.86 -10.45 -6.22
C ILE A 46 0.06 -9.32 -5.75
N PHE A 47 1.33 -9.59 -5.42
CA PHE A 47 2.28 -8.52 -5.12
C PHE A 47 2.44 -7.54 -6.28
N MET A 48 2.51 -8.01 -7.52
CA MET A 48 2.59 -7.12 -8.69
C MET A 48 1.31 -6.31 -8.90
N GLU A 49 0.14 -6.93 -8.70
CA GLU A 49 -1.16 -6.25 -8.78
C GLU A 49 -1.23 -5.12 -7.76
N THR A 50 -0.87 -5.39 -6.50
CA THR A 50 -0.84 -4.36 -5.45
C THR A 50 0.21 -3.29 -5.79
N ALA A 51 1.41 -3.65 -6.24
CA ALA A 51 2.43 -2.68 -6.66
C ALA A 51 1.92 -1.70 -7.73
N GLU A 52 1.08 -2.14 -8.66
CA GLU A 52 0.45 -1.26 -9.65
C GLU A 52 -0.67 -0.39 -9.03
N GLN A 53 -1.34 -0.88 -8.00
CA GLN A 53 -2.33 -0.10 -7.24
C GLN A 53 -1.64 1.02 -6.43
N GLU A 54 -0.51 0.74 -5.76
CA GLU A 54 0.28 1.75 -5.06
C GLU A 54 0.84 2.84 -6.01
N ARG A 55 1.18 2.47 -7.24
CA ARG A 55 1.50 3.47 -8.27
C ARG A 55 0.34 4.44 -8.53
N GLU A 56 -0.89 3.94 -8.60
CA GLU A 56 -2.06 4.80 -8.81
C GLU A 56 -2.41 5.62 -7.55
N HIS A 57 -2.19 5.08 -6.34
CA HIS A 57 -2.31 5.83 -5.10
C HIS A 57 -1.28 6.97 -5.05
N ALA A 58 -0.01 6.68 -5.29
CA ALA A 58 1.05 7.69 -5.40
C ALA A 58 0.67 8.81 -6.39
N LYS A 59 0.16 8.44 -7.56
CA LYS A 59 -0.28 9.40 -8.58
C LYS A 59 -1.46 10.26 -8.10
N ARG A 60 -2.38 9.71 -7.32
CA ARG A 60 -3.50 10.49 -6.75
C ARG A 60 -2.98 11.55 -5.78
N MET A 61 -2.02 11.21 -4.91
CA MET A 61 -1.38 12.16 -4.01
C MET A 61 -0.64 13.25 -4.78
N PHE A 62 0.15 12.86 -5.77
CA PHE A 62 0.97 13.76 -6.57
C PHE A 62 0.14 14.80 -7.34
N LYS A 63 -1.06 14.46 -7.77
CA LYS A 63 -1.98 15.37 -8.48
C LYS A 63 -2.46 16.56 -7.65
N TRP A 64 -2.41 16.47 -6.33
CA TRP A 64 -2.79 17.56 -5.44
C TRP A 64 -1.64 18.54 -5.18
N LEU A 65 -0.38 18.11 -5.41
CA LEU A 65 0.79 18.94 -5.18
C LEU A 65 0.88 20.07 -6.24
N GLU A 66 1.26 21.25 -5.78
CA GLU A 66 1.28 22.47 -6.59
C GLU A 66 2.70 22.84 -7.07
N GLY A 67 3.63 21.88 -7.06
CA GLY A 67 4.99 22.03 -7.52
C GLY A 67 5.91 22.76 -6.54
N GLY A 68 7.19 22.83 -6.89
CA GLY A 68 8.27 23.32 -6.03
C GLY A 68 9.00 22.21 -5.32
N MET A 69 9.82 22.59 -4.34
CA MET A 69 10.56 21.68 -3.47
C MET A 69 9.99 21.79 -2.05
N VAL A 70 9.60 20.67 -1.46
CA VAL A 70 9.02 20.61 -0.11
C VAL A 70 9.85 19.64 0.74
N GLU A 71 10.34 20.12 1.86
CA GLU A 71 11.05 19.28 2.83
C GLU A 71 10.04 18.51 3.69
N ILE A 72 10.24 17.19 3.79
CA ILE A 72 9.46 16.31 4.66
C ILE A 72 10.40 15.55 5.61
N THR A 73 9.86 15.15 6.76
CA THR A 73 10.48 14.16 7.65
C THR A 73 9.51 13.00 7.75
N ALA A 74 9.97 11.81 7.35
CA ALA A 74 9.17 10.60 7.36
C ALA A 74 10.03 9.37 7.69
N THR A 75 9.39 8.31 8.15
CA THR A 75 10.01 7.03 8.46
C THR A 75 9.42 5.97 7.55
N TYR A 76 10.27 5.18 6.90
CA TYR A 76 9.86 4.10 6.03
C TYR A 76 10.65 2.83 6.35
N PRO A 77 10.14 1.62 6.00
CA PRO A 77 10.86 0.38 6.18
C PRO A 77 12.23 0.39 5.47
N ALA A 78 13.29 0.09 6.22
CA ALA A 78 14.69 0.10 5.76
C ALA A 78 15.19 -1.26 5.23
N GLY A 79 14.30 -2.14 4.77
CA GLY A 79 14.56 -3.52 4.37
C GLY A 79 13.84 -4.45 5.34
N VAL A 80 13.94 -5.77 5.27
CA VAL A 80 14.76 -6.58 4.36
C VAL A 80 13.88 -7.16 3.25
N ILE A 81 14.51 -7.74 2.20
CA ILE A 81 13.84 -8.65 1.28
C ILE A 81 14.04 -10.06 1.85
N GLY A 82 13.00 -10.59 2.50
CA GLY A 82 12.99 -11.90 3.11
C GLY A 82 12.44 -12.99 2.19
N ASN A 83 12.08 -14.14 2.75
CA ASN A 83 11.29 -15.15 2.06
C ASN A 83 9.83 -14.69 1.90
N THR A 84 9.02 -15.46 1.16
CA THR A 84 7.62 -15.08 0.86
C THR A 84 6.79 -14.85 2.11
N MET A 85 6.95 -15.65 3.18
CA MET A 85 6.21 -15.47 4.44
C MET A 85 6.59 -14.17 5.14
N GLU A 86 7.90 -13.89 5.24
CA GLU A 86 8.42 -12.66 5.85
C GLU A 86 7.96 -11.43 5.07
N ASN A 87 7.99 -11.51 3.74
CA ASN A 87 7.55 -10.43 2.86
C ASN A 87 6.04 -10.17 2.97
N LEU A 88 5.21 -11.22 3.09
CA LEU A 88 3.77 -11.08 3.32
C LEU A 88 3.47 -10.41 4.66
N ARG A 89 4.19 -10.78 5.73
CA ARG A 89 4.05 -10.13 7.04
C ARG A 89 4.45 -8.66 6.99
N ALA A 90 5.56 -8.36 6.34
CA ALA A 90 6.04 -6.99 6.21
C ALA A 90 5.08 -6.12 5.38
N ALA A 91 4.50 -6.67 4.32
CA ALA A 91 3.49 -6.00 3.52
C ALA A 91 2.22 -5.74 4.34
N ALA A 92 1.64 -6.79 4.97
CA ALA A 92 0.44 -6.65 5.80
C ALA A 92 0.61 -5.62 6.94
N ALA A 93 1.79 -5.57 7.58
CA ALA A 93 2.06 -4.59 8.63
C ALA A 93 2.11 -3.15 8.10
N GLY A 94 2.65 -2.93 6.90
CA GLY A 94 2.65 -1.61 6.26
C GLY A 94 1.25 -1.13 5.91
N GLU A 95 0.46 -1.99 5.26
CA GLU A 95 -0.94 -1.68 4.93
C GLU A 95 -1.76 -1.37 6.19
N HIS A 96 -1.52 -2.13 7.29
CA HIS A 96 -2.18 -1.90 8.58
C HIS A 96 -1.90 -0.50 9.12
N GLU A 97 -0.64 -0.06 9.15
CA GLU A 97 -0.23 1.27 9.61
C GLU A 97 -0.92 2.37 8.78
N GLU A 98 -1.01 2.18 7.47
CA GLU A 98 -1.62 3.15 6.57
C GLU A 98 -3.12 3.30 6.80
N TRP A 99 -3.89 2.21 6.84
CA TRP A 99 -5.34 2.32 6.97
C TRP A 99 -5.81 2.55 8.41
N ALA A 100 -5.10 2.04 9.41
CA ALA A 100 -5.51 2.12 10.81
C ALA A 100 -5.08 3.43 11.48
N ASP A 101 -3.91 3.96 11.08
CA ASP A 101 -3.30 5.08 11.77
C ASP A 101 -3.09 6.31 10.87
N ASP A 102 -2.32 6.19 9.78
CA ASP A 102 -1.83 7.33 9.03
C ASP A 102 -2.93 8.02 8.21
N TYR A 103 -3.63 7.29 7.35
CA TYR A 103 -4.59 7.90 6.43
C TYR A 103 -5.82 8.49 7.11
N PRO A 104 -6.40 7.86 8.15
CA PRO A 104 -7.43 8.53 8.97
C PRO A 104 -6.97 9.84 9.57
N LYS A 105 -5.78 9.87 10.17
CA LYS A 105 -5.18 11.06 10.75
C LYS A 105 -4.90 12.15 9.72
N PHE A 106 -4.40 11.78 8.54
CA PHE A 106 -4.14 12.73 7.46
C PHE A 106 -5.44 13.28 6.87
N ALA A 107 -6.50 12.45 6.81
CA ALA A 107 -7.84 12.89 6.42
C ALA A 107 -8.39 13.95 7.38
N ASP A 108 -8.29 13.71 8.69
CA ASP A 108 -8.78 14.65 9.69
C ASP A 108 -8.03 15.98 9.63
N ILE A 109 -6.70 15.94 9.45
CA ILE A 109 -5.87 17.14 9.27
C ILE A 109 -6.25 17.90 7.98
N ALA A 110 -6.53 17.19 6.91
CA ALA A 110 -6.98 17.81 5.66
C ALA A 110 -8.34 18.51 5.82
N ASP A 111 -9.28 17.93 6.58
CA ASP A 111 -10.55 18.57 6.92
C ASP A 111 -10.35 19.81 7.80
N GLU A 112 -9.52 19.71 8.85
CA GLU A 112 -9.17 20.86 9.72
C GLU A 112 -8.59 22.03 8.91
N GLU A 113 -7.76 21.71 7.93
CA GLU A 113 -7.14 22.71 7.04
C GLU A 113 -8.06 23.13 5.88
N GLY A 114 -9.29 22.62 5.79
CA GLY A 114 -10.29 23.01 4.81
C GLY A 114 -10.11 22.41 3.43
N PHE A 115 -9.59 21.18 3.34
CA PHE A 115 -9.40 20.40 2.12
C PHE A 115 -10.25 19.11 2.11
N PRO A 116 -11.59 19.21 2.14
CA PRO A 116 -12.46 18.04 2.30
C PRO A 116 -12.35 17.03 1.16
N ALA A 117 -11.97 17.45 -0.06
CA ALA A 117 -11.75 16.54 -1.18
C ALA A 117 -10.48 15.67 -0.98
N ILE A 118 -9.44 16.21 -0.36
CA ILE A 118 -8.23 15.47 0.01
C ILE A 118 -8.55 14.51 1.17
N ALA A 119 -9.31 14.97 2.17
CA ALA A 119 -9.76 14.12 3.27
C ALA A 119 -10.59 12.91 2.76
N ALA A 120 -11.53 13.16 1.85
CA ALA A 120 -12.31 12.08 1.23
C ALA A 120 -11.44 11.11 0.43
N MET A 121 -10.41 11.60 -0.27
CA MET A 121 -9.44 10.74 -0.97
C MET A 121 -8.70 9.83 0.01
N TYR A 122 -8.16 10.34 1.12
CA TYR A 122 -7.48 9.52 2.13
C TYR A 122 -8.40 8.44 2.70
N ARG A 123 -9.65 8.79 3.06
CA ARG A 123 -10.63 7.82 3.58
C ARG A 123 -10.94 6.71 2.57
N ASN A 124 -11.03 7.05 1.29
CA ASN A 124 -11.29 6.06 0.24
C ASN A 124 -10.08 5.14 0.00
N ILE A 125 -8.86 5.67 0.01
CA ILE A 125 -7.64 4.86 -0.15
C ILE A 125 -7.46 3.97 1.08
N SER A 126 -7.68 4.46 2.29
CA SER A 126 -7.66 3.67 3.53
C SER A 126 -8.49 2.38 3.45
N LEU A 127 -9.64 2.40 2.75
CA LEU A 127 -10.43 1.18 2.52
C LEU A 127 -9.74 0.19 1.57
N ALA A 128 -8.95 0.68 0.63
CA ALA A 128 -8.18 -0.17 -0.27
C ALA A 128 -7.02 -0.83 0.47
N GLU A 129 -6.30 -0.07 1.33
CA GLU A 129 -5.17 -0.60 2.11
C GLU A 129 -5.64 -1.66 3.12
N LYS A 130 -6.83 -1.47 3.71
CA LYS A 130 -7.44 -2.50 4.53
C LYS A 130 -7.69 -3.81 3.75
N ALA A 131 -8.17 -3.71 2.52
CA ALA A 131 -8.38 -4.88 1.67
C ALA A 131 -7.05 -5.52 1.22
N HIS A 132 -5.99 -4.73 1.04
CA HIS A 132 -4.64 -5.23 0.78
C HIS A 132 -4.12 -6.02 1.97
N GLU A 133 -4.22 -5.49 3.20
CA GLU A 133 -3.82 -6.20 4.41
C GLU A 133 -4.56 -7.53 4.54
N GLU A 134 -5.90 -7.53 4.48
CA GLU A 134 -6.71 -8.74 4.58
C GLU A 134 -6.29 -9.81 3.56
N ARG A 135 -5.98 -9.39 2.35
CA ARG A 135 -5.50 -10.27 1.29
C ARG A 135 -4.13 -10.84 1.60
N TYR A 136 -3.18 -10.03 2.07
CA TYR A 136 -1.85 -10.50 2.45
C TYR A 136 -1.88 -11.45 3.65
N LEU A 137 -2.68 -11.16 4.67
CA LEU A 137 -2.88 -12.05 5.82
C LEU A 137 -3.47 -13.39 5.40
N LYS A 138 -4.42 -13.39 4.47
CA LYS A 138 -5.00 -14.65 3.97
C LYS A 138 -3.99 -15.48 3.15
N LEU A 139 -3.13 -14.84 2.38
CA LEU A 139 -2.06 -15.51 1.68
C LEU A 139 -1.00 -16.05 2.64
N LEU A 140 -0.65 -15.29 3.66
CA LEU A 140 0.26 -15.71 4.73
C LEU A 140 -0.27 -16.96 5.44
N GLU A 141 -1.53 -16.94 5.87
CA GLU A 141 -2.20 -18.12 6.49
C GLU A 141 -2.10 -19.35 5.57
N ASN A 142 -2.32 -19.20 4.26
CA ASN A 142 -2.21 -20.31 3.33
C ASN A 142 -0.78 -20.88 3.24
N VAL A 143 0.25 -20.02 3.30
CA VAL A 143 1.65 -20.48 3.26
C VAL A 143 2.01 -21.18 4.58
N GLU A 144 1.65 -20.60 5.72
CA GLU A 144 1.90 -21.16 7.07
C GLU A 144 1.25 -22.52 7.25
N ASN A 145 0.03 -22.70 6.76
CA ASN A 145 -0.72 -23.94 6.86
C ASN A 145 -0.45 -24.94 5.71
N HIS A 146 0.48 -24.64 4.80
CA HIS A 146 0.77 -25.47 3.64
C HIS A 146 -0.45 -25.73 2.72
N THR A 147 -1.38 -24.78 2.67
CA THR A 147 -2.64 -24.91 1.93
C THR A 147 -2.66 -24.11 0.60
N VAL A 148 -1.52 -23.54 0.19
CA VAL A 148 -1.43 -22.80 -1.10
C VAL A 148 -1.83 -23.70 -2.27
N PHE A 149 -1.25 -24.91 -2.34
CA PHE A 149 -1.47 -25.86 -3.43
C PHE A 149 -2.39 -27.03 -3.06
N ARG A 150 -2.88 -27.07 -1.82
CA ARG A 150 -3.71 -28.13 -1.29
C ARG A 150 -4.89 -27.57 -0.52
N LYS A 151 -6.10 -27.98 -0.88
CA LYS A 151 -7.34 -27.59 -0.23
C LYS A 151 -8.11 -28.84 0.19
N ASP A 152 -8.88 -28.75 1.27
CA ASP A 152 -9.65 -29.89 1.81
C ASP A 152 -10.87 -30.25 0.97
N GLY A 153 -11.22 -29.44 -0.02
CA GLY A 153 -12.36 -29.66 -0.92
C GLY A 153 -12.09 -29.20 -2.35
N LYS A 154 -13.11 -29.33 -3.20
CA LYS A 154 -13.06 -28.83 -4.57
C LYS A 154 -13.00 -27.30 -4.55
N VAL A 155 -12.03 -26.73 -5.26
CA VAL A 155 -11.87 -25.28 -5.46
C VAL A 155 -11.70 -24.97 -6.94
N PHE A 156 -12.06 -23.75 -7.34
CA PHE A 156 -11.83 -23.28 -8.69
C PHE A 156 -10.43 -22.67 -8.79
N TRP A 157 -9.72 -23.02 -9.86
CA TRP A 157 -8.45 -22.42 -10.22
C TRP A 157 -8.62 -21.64 -11.52
N GLN A 158 -8.16 -20.41 -11.54
CA GLN A 158 -8.14 -19.59 -12.75
C GLN A 158 -6.70 -19.43 -13.24
N CYS A 159 -6.47 -19.77 -14.50
CA CYS A 159 -5.21 -19.45 -15.17
C CYS A 159 -5.11 -17.92 -15.33
N ARG A 160 -3.94 -17.38 -15.03
CA ARG A 160 -3.68 -15.94 -15.15
C ARG A 160 -2.90 -15.56 -16.42
N ASN A 161 -2.70 -16.53 -17.34
CA ASN A 161 -2.13 -16.28 -18.66
C ASN A 161 -3.19 -15.79 -19.62
#